data_f735a4238d10f3711f19bb8cdcfd54d7
#
_entry.id   f735a4238d10f3711f19bb8cdcfd54d7
#
_cell.length_a   1.000
_cell.length_b   1.000
_cell.length_c   1.000
_cell.angle_alpha   90.00
_cell.angle_beta   90.00
_cell.angle_gamma   90.00
#
_symmetry.space_group_name_H-M   'P 1'
#
loop_
_entity.id
_entity.type
_entity.pdbx_description
1 polymer ?
#
loop_
_entity_poly.entity_id
_entity_poly.type
_entity_poly.pdbx_seq_one_letter_code
_entity_poly.pdbx_strand_id
1 'polypeptide(L)'
;MDCDVLVIGAGLAGLVAAAEAAALGRRVIVLDQEGEQNLGGQAFWSLGGLFFVDSPEQRRMGIRDTRELAGQDWVGSSQFDRPEDHWPRLWAEAYLDFAAGEKRSWLHSLGMRWFPVVGWAERGGGLAHGHGNSVPRFHVTWGTGPAVLEPFIRLTREAESRGLVRFRFRHRVDELVTTEGRVTGARGALLKDDPVGRGERSSRDIVGDFEISAGAVVVTSGGIGGNHDLVRRNWPRKRLGQPPATMVAGVPHHVDGRMLEIASQARGAVINADRMWHYTEGLKNFDPIWPDHGIRILPGPSSFWCDADGNRFPAPAMPGFDTLGTLKAIRDSGHDYSWFVLTRAIIKKEFALSGSEQNPDLTGKSITLLLKRLGKNPPGPVQAFMDKGEDFIVRDRLEDLVPAMNALTGENRLSLEHLRQQIVARDREITNAFSKDAQVTAIRGARAYRGDRLLRTAKPHRLLDAKAGPLIAVRLHILTRKTLGGLQTNLSGQVLEQSGEPVPGLYAAGEVAGFGGGGMHGYNALEGTFLGGCIFSGRAAGRGAAGV
;
A
#
# COMPACT_ATOMS: atom_id res chain seq x y z
N MET A 1 27.52 15.87 -21.27
CA MET A 1 26.49 14.92 -20.81
C MET A 1 27.07 14.11 -19.68
N ASP A 2 26.51 14.28 -18.46
CA ASP A 2 27.06 13.70 -17.24
C ASP A 2 26.74 12.20 -17.10
N CYS A 3 25.55 11.80 -17.63
CA CYS A 3 25.13 10.40 -17.65
C CYS A 3 24.24 10.10 -18.87
N ASP A 4 24.06 8.82 -19.16
CA ASP A 4 23.15 8.38 -20.22
C ASP A 4 21.70 8.37 -19.73
N VAL A 5 21.48 7.98 -18.45
CA VAL A 5 20.17 7.95 -17.80
C VAL A 5 20.26 8.62 -16.41
N LEU A 6 19.38 9.58 -16.17
CA LEU A 6 19.19 10.21 -14.86
C LEU A 6 17.91 9.66 -14.21
N VAL A 7 18.02 9.06 -13.03
CA VAL A 7 16.88 8.55 -12.25
C VAL A 7 16.61 9.47 -11.08
N ILE A 8 15.38 9.96 -10.94
CA ILE A 8 14.95 10.86 -9.86
C ILE A 8 14.09 10.09 -8.86
N GLY A 9 14.67 9.77 -7.71
CA GLY A 9 14.10 8.97 -6.63
C GLY A 9 14.76 7.60 -6.51
N ALA A 10 15.39 7.33 -5.36
CA ALA A 10 16.07 6.07 -5.03
C ALA A 10 15.13 5.05 -4.34
N GLY A 11 13.83 5.10 -4.65
CA GLY A 11 12.84 4.11 -4.24
C GLY A 11 12.94 2.81 -5.06
N LEU A 12 12.04 1.84 -4.79
CA LEU A 12 12.06 0.53 -5.48
C LEU A 12 12.05 0.66 -7.01
N ALA A 13 11.16 1.50 -7.57
CA ALA A 13 11.08 1.67 -9.02
C ALA A 13 12.36 2.27 -9.61
N GLY A 14 12.97 3.24 -8.91
CA GLY A 14 14.23 3.86 -9.32
C GLY A 14 15.41 2.90 -9.27
N LEU A 15 15.51 2.09 -8.22
CA LEU A 15 16.54 1.05 -8.11
C LEU A 15 16.42 0.00 -9.23
N VAL A 16 15.19 -0.41 -9.56
CA VAL A 16 14.94 -1.34 -10.68
C VAL A 16 15.32 -0.69 -12.01
N ALA A 17 14.90 0.55 -12.26
CA ALA A 17 15.22 1.26 -13.50
C ALA A 17 16.73 1.47 -13.67
N ALA A 18 17.42 1.85 -12.60
CA ALA A 18 18.87 2.01 -12.60
C ALA A 18 19.60 0.69 -12.86
N ALA A 19 19.16 -0.41 -12.23
CA ALA A 19 19.73 -1.74 -12.43
C ALA A 19 19.56 -2.23 -13.90
N GLU A 20 18.36 -2.06 -14.48
CA GLU A 20 18.08 -2.45 -15.88
C GLU A 20 18.90 -1.60 -16.88
N ALA A 21 18.97 -0.28 -16.69
CA ALA A 21 19.77 0.58 -17.56
C ALA A 21 21.27 0.28 -17.46
N ALA A 22 21.78 0.06 -16.24
CA ALA A 22 23.19 -0.31 -16.01
C ALA A 22 23.52 -1.71 -16.59
N ALA A 23 22.58 -2.67 -16.53
CA ALA A 23 22.75 -3.99 -17.16
C ALA A 23 22.89 -3.90 -18.69
N LEU A 24 22.35 -2.84 -19.31
CA LEU A 24 22.50 -2.50 -20.72
C LEU A 24 23.73 -1.62 -21.03
N GLY A 25 24.64 -1.46 -20.04
CA GLY A 25 25.90 -0.72 -20.18
C GLY A 25 25.74 0.81 -20.11
N ARG A 26 24.58 1.34 -19.68
CA ARG A 26 24.36 2.79 -19.58
C ARG A 26 24.94 3.32 -18.26
N ARG A 27 25.52 4.54 -18.34
CA ARG A 27 25.96 5.29 -17.15
C ARG A 27 24.74 5.95 -16.52
N VAL A 28 24.45 5.65 -15.26
CA VAL A 28 23.25 6.09 -14.54
C VAL A 28 23.66 6.97 -13.35
N ILE A 29 22.99 8.11 -13.18
CA ILE A 29 23.00 8.87 -11.94
C ILE A 29 21.62 8.71 -11.28
N VAL A 30 21.61 8.37 -9.99
CA VAL A 30 20.39 8.28 -9.19
C VAL A 30 20.39 9.42 -8.18
N LEU A 31 19.40 10.31 -8.25
CA LEU A 31 19.19 11.40 -7.31
C LEU A 31 18.14 11.05 -6.27
N ASP A 32 18.37 11.46 -5.03
CA ASP A 32 17.33 11.48 -4.00
C ASP A 32 17.47 12.72 -3.11
N GLN A 33 16.34 13.32 -2.73
CA GLN A 33 16.33 14.45 -1.80
C GLN A 33 16.63 14.04 -0.36
N GLU A 34 16.42 12.77 -0.02
CA GLU A 34 16.74 12.22 1.29
C GLU A 34 18.19 11.70 1.34
N GLY A 35 18.67 11.42 2.55
CA GLY A 35 19.98 10.80 2.75
C GLY A 35 19.97 9.31 2.41
N GLU A 36 21.18 8.72 2.34
CA GLU A 36 21.38 7.32 1.98
C GLU A 36 20.60 6.33 2.88
N GLN A 37 20.37 6.69 4.13
CA GLN A 37 19.56 5.89 5.06
C GLN A 37 18.14 5.66 4.57
N ASN A 38 17.61 6.47 3.64
CA ASN A 38 16.28 6.30 3.03
C ASN A 38 16.28 5.49 1.73
N LEU A 39 17.43 4.91 1.32
CA LEU A 39 17.54 4.08 0.12
C LEU A 39 16.47 2.97 0.10
N GLY A 40 15.72 2.89 -1.02
CA GLY A 40 14.57 2.00 -1.17
C GLY A 40 13.21 2.67 -0.91
N GLY A 41 13.19 3.88 -0.35
CA GLY A 41 11.99 4.69 -0.16
C GLY A 41 10.87 3.98 0.61
N GLN A 42 9.62 4.21 0.21
CA GLN A 42 8.43 3.64 0.88
C GLN A 42 8.39 2.11 0.90
N ALA A 43 9.04 1.43 -0.06
CA ALA A 43 9.01 -0.02 -0.15
C ALA A 43 9.67 -0.69 1.07
N PHE A 44 10.58 -0.02 1.75
CA PHE A 44 11.19 -0.48 3.00
C PHE A 44 10.14 -0.75 4.08
N TRP A 45 9.15 0.14 4.23
CA TRP A 45 8.10 0.07 5.25
C TRP A 45 6.97 -0.90 4.89
N SER A 46 7.09 -1.65 3.79
CA SER A 46 6.06 -2.58 3.35
C SER A 46 6.15 -3.91 4.10
N LEU A 47 4.98 -4.58 4.28
CA LEU A 47 4.92 -5.99 4.66
C LEU A 47 5.55 -6.92 3.60
N GLY A 48 5.84 -6.41 2.40
CA GLY A 48 6.48 -7.18 1.32
C GLY A 48 5.53 -8.09 0.55
N GLY A 49 4.26 -7.74 0.46
CA GLY A 49 3.27 -8.53 -0.29
C GLY A 49 3.46 -8.42 -1.79
N LEU A 50 3.54 -9.55 -2.50
CA LEU A 50 3.60 -9.65 -3.94
C LEU A 50 2.43 -10.47 -4.50
N PHE A 51 1.87 -9.99 -5.60
CA PHE A 51 0.81 -10.65 -6.35
C PHE A 51 1.42 -11.59 -7.39
N PHE A 52 1.15 -12.89 -7.28
CA PHE A 52 1.49 -13.88 -8.29
C PHE A 52 0.24 -14.66 -8.69
N VAL A 53 0.23 -15.12 -9.92
CA VAL A 53 -0.84 -15.95 -10.50
C VAL A 53 -0.29 -17.35 -10.75
N ASP A 54 -1.02 -18.38 -10.36
CA ASP A 54 -0.68 -19.78 -10.51
C ASP A 54 0.74 -20.14 -10.00
N SER A 55 1.09 -19.59 -8.84
CA SER A 55 2.41 -19.83 -8.24
C SER A 55 2.55 -21.25 -7.69
N PRO A 56 3.79 -21.77 -7.54
CA PRO A 56 4.03 -23.04 -6.84
C PRO A 56 3.49 -23.05 -5.41
N GLU A 57 3.48 -21.89 -4.73
CA GLU A 57 2.93 -21.70 -3.40
C GLU A 57 1.41 -21.90 -3.40
N GLN A 58 0.70 -21.32 -4.37
CA GLN A 58 -0.74 -21.49 -4.55
C GLN A 58 -1.08 -22.97 -4.82
N ARG A 59 -0.39 -23.61 -5.77
CA ARG A 59 -0.62 -25.01 -6.13
C ARG A 59 -0.44 -25.96 -4.94
N ARG A 60 0.61 -25.76 -4.11
CA ARG A 60 0.84 -26.55 -2.87
C ARG A 60 -0.28 -26.38 -1.85
N MET A 61 -0.96 -25.25 -1.86
CA MET A 61 -2.11 -24.98 -0.98
C MET A 61 -3.46 -25.39 -1.58
N GLY A 62 -3.46 -26.01 -2.77
CA GLY A 62 -4.68 -26.43 -3.48
C GLY A 62 -5.45 -25.27 -4.10
N ILE A 63 -4.81 -24.10 -4.26
CA ILE A 63 -5.40 -22.93 -4.91
C ILE A 63 -5.20 -23.10 -6.42
N ARG A 64 -6.30 -23.10 -7.16
CA ARG A 64 -6.30 -23.08 -8.64
C ARG A 64 -6.47 -21.65 -9.09
N ASP A 65 -5.53 -21.18 -9.87
CA ASP A 65 -5.50 -19.80 -10.39
C ASP A 65 -5.09 -19.80 -11.86
N THR A 66 -5.54 -18.82 -12.62
CA THR A 66 -5.15 -18.62 -14.02
C THR A 66 -5.01 -17.15 -14.34
N ARG A 67 -4.31 -16.84 -15.45
CA ARG A 67 -4.19 -15.49 -15.96
C ARG A 67 -5.56 -14.89 -16.29
N GLU A 68 -6.47 -15.69 -16.86
CA GLU A 68 -7.83 -15.29 -17.24
C GLU A 68 -8.65 -14.92 -16.01
N LEU A 69 -8.61 -15.76 -14.96
CA LEU A 69 -9.30 -15.47 -13.70
C LEU A 69 -8.75 -14.20 -13.05
N ALA A 70 -7.43 -14.03 -13.04
CA ALA A 70 -6.80 -12.83 -12.52
C ALA A 70 -7.16 -11.58 -13.33
N GLY A 71 -7.32 -11.71 -14.66
CA GLY A 71 -7.78 -10.65 -15.55
C GLY A 71 -9.23 -10.25 -15.28
N GLN A 72 -10.12 -11.22 -15.08
CA GLN A 72 -11.52 -10.97 -14.70
C GLN A 72 -11.60 -10.24 -13.34
N ASP A 73 -10.82 -10.67 -12.36
CA ASP A 73 -10.75 -10.02 -11.05
C ASP A 73 -10.23 -8.59 -11.15
N TRP A 74 -9.21 -8.34 -11.99
CA TRP A 74 -8.64 -7.01 -12.18
C TRP A 74 -9.63 -6.06 -12.84
N VAL A 75 -10.23 -6.45 -13.96
CA VAL A 75 -11.21 -5.63 -14.70
C VAL A 75 -12.43 -5.37 -13.83
N GLY A 76 -12.92 -6.38 -13.13
CA GLY A 76 -14.04 -6.25 -12.19
C GLY A 76 -13.76 -5.29 -11.04
N SER A 77 -12.50 -5.18 -10.58
CA SER A 77 -12.12 -4.30 -9.47
C SER A 77 -11.79 -2.88 -9.91
N SER A 78 -11.05 -2.71 -11.02
CA SER A 78 -10.46 -1.44 -11.42
C SER A 78 -11.47 -0.36 -11.78
N GLN A 79 -12.65 -0.71 -12.34
CA GLN A 79 -13.71 0.22 -12.74
C GLN A 79 -13.19 1.33 -13.66
N PHE A 80 -12.43 0.98 -14.69
CA PHE A 80 -12.00 1.95 -15.71
C PHE A 80 -13.19 2.56 -16.43
N ASP A 81 -13.40 3.86 -16.28
CA ASP A 81 -14.59 4.58 -16.75
C ASP A 81 -14.27 5.86 -17.55
N ARG A 82 -12.98 6.11 -17.84
CA ARG A 82 -12.52 7.33 -18.51
C ARG A 82 -11.82 7.02 -19.84
N PRO A 83 -11.91 7.94 -20.82
CA PRO A 83 -11.15 7.80 -22.08
C PRO A 83 -9.63 7.69 -21.85
N GLU A 84 -9.10 8.44 -20.87
CA GLU A 84 -7.68 8.41 -20.51
C GLU A 84 -7.24 7.08 -19.90
N ASP A 85 -8.14 6.18 -19.55
CA ASP A 85 -7.81 4.83 -19.06
C ASP A 85 -7.29 3.87 -20.14
N HIS A 86 -7.05 4.33 -21.36
CA HIS A 86 -6.46 3.52 -22.44
C HIS A 86 -5.12 2.89 -22.01
N TRP A 87 -4.13 3.71 -21.64
CA TRP A 87 -2.83 3.22 -21.19
C TRP A 87 -2.89 2.48 -19.85
N PRO A 88 -3.64 2.93 -18.83
CA PRO A 88 -3.91 2.15 -17.63
C PRO A 88 -4.36 0.71 -17.89
N ARG A 89 -5.27 0.48 -18.85
CA ARG A 89 -5.73 -0.87 -19.23
C ARG A 89 -4.62 -1.71 -19.85
N LEU A 90 -3.85 -1.14 -20.77
CA LEU A 90 -2.73 -1.85 -21.40
C LEU A 90 -1.65 -2.22 -20.38
N TRP A 91 -1.36 -1.34 -19.42
CA TRP A 91 -0.44 -1.65 -18.34
C TRP A 91 -0.96 -2.74 -17.39
N ALA A 92 -2.24 -2.76 -17.11
CA ALA A 92 -2.87 -3.81 -16.30
C ALA A 92 -2.74 -5.18 -16.99
N GLU A 93 -3.02 -5.27 -18.29
CA GLU A 93 -2.86 -6.48 -19.09
C GLU A 93 -1.40 -6.96 -19.13
N ALA A 94 -0.46 -6.07 -19.44
CA ALA A 94 0.96 -6.39 -19.45
C ALA A 94 1.49 -6.83 -18.08
N TYR A 95 0.99 -6.21 -17.00
CA TYR A 95 1.34 -6.62 -15.64
C TYR A 95 0.79 -8.02 -15.29
N LEU A 96 -0.41 -8.36 -15.74
CA LEU A 96 -0.99 -9.68 -15.53
C LEU A 96 -0.18 -10.76 -16.26
N ASP A 97 0.27 -10.48 -17.49
CA ASP A 97 1.16 -11.38 -18.24
C ASP A 97 2.49 -11.59 -17.49
N PHE A 98 3.07 -10.52 -16.97
CA PHE A 98 4.26 -10.60 -16.14
C PHE A 98 4.02 -11.39 -14.83
N ALA A 99 2.89 -11.16 -14.15
CA ALA A 99 2.56 -11.80 -12.88
C ALA A 99 2.23 -13.31 -13.00
N ALA A 100 1.66 -13.72 -14.13
CA ALA A 100 1.38 -15.11 -14.46
C ALA A 100 2.59 -15.81 -15.12
N GLY A 101 3.49 -15.04 -15.70
CA GLY A 101 4.66 -15.51 -16.43
C GLY A 101 5.95 -15.52 -15.61
N GLU A 102 6.91 -14.71 -16.05
CA GLU A 102 8.28 -14.74 -15.53
C GLU A 102 8.49 -14.15 -14.13
N LYS A 103 7.60 -13.30 -13.64
CA LYS A 103 7.80 -12.50 -12.43
C LYS A 103 8.30 -13.31 -11.24
N ARG A 104 7.61 -14.39 -10.92
CA ARG A 104 7.94 -15.19 -9.73
C ARG A 104 9.29 -15.89 -9.89
N SER A 105 9.57 -16.51 -11.07
CA SER A 105 10.82 -17.22 -11.33
C SER A 105 12.01 -16.26 -11.39
N TRP A 106 11.84 -15.12 -12.04
CA TRP A 106 12.87 -14.08 -12.11
C TRP A 106 13.22 -13.52 -10.73
N LEU A 107 12.23 -13.10 -9.92
CA LEU A 107 12.51 -12.62 -8.57
C LEU A 107 13.12 -13.70 -7.67
N HIS A 108 12.74 -14.97 -7.86
CA HIS A 108 13.35 -16.09 -7.16
C HIS A 108 14.83 -16.27 -7.54
N SER A 109 15.19 -16.11 -8.82
CA SER A 109 16.58 -16.19 -9.29
C SER A 109 17.44 -15.06 -8.72
N LEU A 110 16.84 -13.90 -8.41
CA LEU A 110 17.50 -12.78 -7.75
C LEU A 110 17.66 -12.99 -6.22
N GLY A 111 17.17 -14.11 -5.67
CA GLY A 111 17.32 -14.45 -4.25
C GLY A 111 16.07 -14.25 -3.40
N MET A 112 14.97 -13.70 -3.93
CA MET A 112 13.74 -13.53 -3.15
C MET A 112 13.12 -14.87 -2.76
N ARG A 113 12.52 -14.90 -1.57
CA ARG A 113 11.79 -16.05 -1.03
C ARG A 113 10.48 -15.56 -0.41
N TRP A 114 9.48 -16.43 -0.39
CA TRP A 114 8.15 -16.10 0.12
C TRP A 114 7.75 -17.02 1.26
N PHE A 115 6.92 -16.47 2.14
CA PHE A 115 6.27 -17.28 3.17
C PHE A 115 5.40 -18.35 2.51
N PRO A 116 5.38 -19.59 3.02
CA PRO A 116 4.76 -20.72 2.31
C PRO A 116 3.23 -20.66 2.24
N VAL A 117 2.59 -19.78 3.02
CA VAL A 117 1.13 -19.62 3.05
C VAL A 117 0.74 -18.40 2.24
N VAL A 118 0.00 -18.63 1.16
CA VAL A 118 -0.60 -17.57 0.35
C VAL A 118 -1.86 -17.06 1.05
N GLY A 119 -2.00 -15.75 1.18
CA GLY A 119 -3.09 -15.14 1.93
C GLY A 119 -3.92 -14.15 1.12
N TRP A 120 -4.80 -13.52 1.88
CA TRP A 120 -5.55 -12.34 1.48
C TRP A 120 -5.01 -11.14 2.25
N ALA A 121 -4.82 -10.00 1.61
CA ALA A 121 -4.75 -8.72 2.29
C ALA A 121 -6.14 -8.08 2.33
N GLU A 122 -6.91 -8.31 1.27
CA GLU A 122 -8.29 -7.89 1.10
C GLU A 122 -9.01 -8.88 0.18
N ARG A 123 -10.30 -9.11 0.42
CA ARG A 123 -11.11 -10.05 -0.38
C ARG A 123 -11.89 -9.36 -1.50
N GLY A 124 -12.10 -8.04 -1.37
CA GLY A 124 -12.84 -7.24 -2.35
C GLY A 124 -14.35 -7.38 -2.24
N GLY A 125 -15.06 -6.77 -3.16
CA GLY A 125 -16.53 -6.71 -3.23
C GLY A 125 -17.04 -5.27 -3.30
N GLY A 126 -18.33 -5.09 -3.04
CA GLY A 126 -18.95 -3.79 -2.81
C GLY A 126 -19.08 -2.88 -4.01
N LEU A 127 -18.32 -1.81 -4.08
CA LEU A 127 -18.42 -0.81 -5.14
C LEU A 127 -17.81 -1.27 -6.48
N ALA A 128 -17.06 -2.37 -6.51
CA ALA A 128 -16.55 -2.93 -7.75
C ALA A 128 -17.63 -3.71 -8.51
N HIS A 129 -17.42 -3.85 -9.82
CA HIS A 129 -18.28 -4.70 -10.64
C HIS A 129 -17.99 -6.19 -10.46
N GLY A 130 -16.88 -6.55 -9.82
CA GLY A 130 -16.46 -7.91 -9.53
C GLY A 130 -16.14 -8.11 -8.04
N HIS A 131 -15.69 -9.31 -7.70
CA HIS A 131 -15.48 -9.73 -6.32
C HIS A 131 -14.09 -9.38 -5.76
N GLY A 132 -13.25 -8.64 -6.48
CA GLY A 132 -11.84 -8.54 -6.15
C GLY A 132 -11.11 -9.86 -6.44
N ASN A 133 -10.15 -10.22 -5.62
CA ASN A 133 -9.46 -11.50 -5.78
C ASN A 133 -10.39 -12.70 -5.53
N SER A 134 -10.66 -13.50 -6.56
CA SER A 134 -11.44 -14.75 -6.45
C SER A 134 -10.69 -15.84 -5.65
N VAL A 135 -9.36 -15.78 -5.66
CA VAL A 135 -8.48 -16.70 -4.93
C VAL A 135 -7.38 -15.94 -4.20
N PRO A 136 -6.76 -16.55 -3.15
CA PRO A 136 -5.62 -15.94 -2.47
C PRO A 136 -4.43 -15.75 -3.43
N ARG A 137 -3.92 -14.50 -3.56
CA ARG A 137 -2.76 -14.14 -4.41
C ARG A 137 -1.69 -13.35 -3.67
N PHE A 138 -1.89 -13.07 -2.39
CA PHE A 138 -0.99 -12.26 -1.60
C PHE A 138 0.13 -13.11 -0.99
N HIS A 139 1.34 -12.99 -1.57
CA HIS A 139 2.53 -13.71 -1.14
C HIS A 139 3.43 -12.77 -0.33
N VAL A 140 3.58 -13.03 0.96
CA VAL A 140 4.45 -12.23 1.83
C VAL A 140 5.91 -12.63 1.59
N THR A 141 6.75 -11.65 1.23
CA THR A 141 8.19 -11.87 1.05
C THR A 141 8.85 -12.15 2.41
N TRP A 142 9.65 -13.21 2.48
CA TRP A 142 10.42 -13.55 3.65
C TRP A 142 11.54 -12.52 3.86
N GLY A 143 11.40 -11.69 4.89
CA GLY A 143 12.19 -10.48 5.13
C GLY A 143 11.46 -9.18 4.76
N THR A 144 10.18 -9.25 4.40
CA THR A 144 9.25 -8.12 4.14
C THR A 144 9.76 -7.11 3.11
N GLY A 145 9.49 -5.81 3.25
CA GLY A 145 9.94 -4.74 2.36
C GLY A 145 11.45 -4.68 2.15
N PRO A 146 12.28 -4.75 3.21
CA PRO A 146 13.73 -4.85 3.07
C PRO A 146 14.20 -5.96 2.12
N ALA A 147 13.61 -7.16 2.20
CA ALA A 147 13.99 -8.27 1.33
C ALA A 147 13.48 -8.14 -0.12
N VAL A 148 12.45 -7.32 -0.36
CA VAL A 148 12.05 -6.94 -1.73
C VAL A 148 13.09 -6.00 -2.34
N LEU A 149 13.68 -5.12 -1.54
CA LEU A 149 14.70 -4.15 -1.97
C LEU A 149 16.08 -4.77 -2.15
N GLU A 150 16.43 -5.73 -1.31
CA GLU A 150 17.78 -6.34 -1.22
C GLU A 150 18.41 -6.70 -2.58
N PRO A 151 17.72 -7.39 -3.51
CA PRO A 151 18.30 -7.72 -4.81
C PRO A 151 18.64 -6.49 -5.65
N PHE A 152 17.78 -5.48 -5.66
CA PHE A 152 17.96 -4.29 -6.49
C PHE A 152 18.99 -3.32 -5.90
N ILE A 153 19.09 -3.23 -4.58
CA ILE A 153 20.19 -2.53 -3.90
C ILE A 153 21.51 -3.21 -4.25
N ARG A 154 21.58 -4.55 -4.16
CA ARG A 154 22.80 -5.30 -4.53
C ARG A 154 23.20 -5.06 -5.98
N LEU A 155 22.27 -5.20 -6.93
CA LEU A 155 22.54 -5.00 -8.36
C LEU A 155 23.02 -3.57 -8.66
N THR A 156 22.42 -2.56 -8.05
CA THR A 156 22.85 -1.16 -8.25
C THR A 156 24.18 -0.86 -7.59
N ARG A 157 24.51 -1.45 -6.43
CA ARG A 157 25.82 -1.31 -5.78
C ARG A 157 26.92 -2.05 -6.55
N GLU A 158 26.63 -3.22 -7.11
CA GLU A 158 27.54 -3.92 -8.03
C GLU A 158 27.80 -3.09 -9.30
N ALA A 159 26.77 -2.42 -9.86
CA ALA A 159 26.94 -1.51 -10.97
C ALA A 159 27.72 -0.24 -10.58
N GLU A 160 27.54 0.27 -9.36
CA GLU A 160 28.31 1.40 -8.81
C GLU A 160 29.79 1.06 -8.68
N SER A 161 30.14 -0.13 -8.19
CA SER A 161 31.53 -0.59 -8.10
C SER A 161 32.21 -0.70 -9.47
N ARG A 162 31.44 -0.87 -10.55
CA ARG A 162 31.91 -0.88 -11.94
C ARG A 162 31.89 0.50 -12.60
N GLY A 163 31.51 1.56 -11.87
CA GLY A 163 31.41 2.93 -12.39
C GLY A 163 30.21 3.20 -13.29
N LEU A 164 29.25 2.25 -13.38
CA LEU A 164 28.03 2.41 -14.19
C LEU A 164 26.90 3.12 -13.46
N VAL A 165 26.84 3.06 -12.13
CA VAL A 165 25.84 3.77 -11.32
C VAL A 165 26.55 4.72 -10.36
N ARG A 166 25.98 5.89 -10.12
CA ARG A 166 26.40 6.82 -9.10
C ARG A 166 25.19 7.35 -8.35
N PHE A 167 25.16 7.21 -7.03
CA PHE A 167 24.14 7.82 -6.18
C PHE A 167 24.52 9.26 -5.79
N ARG A 168 23.53 10.14 -5.78
CA ARG A 168 23.60 11.52 -5.33
C ARG A 168 22.44 11.77 -4.37
N PHE A 169 22.69 11.59 -3.09
CA PHE A 169 21.76 11.88 -2.02
C PHE A 169 21.77 13.36 -1.68
N ARG A 170 20.71 13.83 -1.01
CA ARG A 170 20.48 15.24 -0.64
C ARG A 170 20.39 16.18 -1.85
N HIS A 171 20.07 15.64 -3.04
CA HIS A 171 19.83 16.38 -4.27
C HIS A 171 18.33 16.46 -4.54
N ARG A 172 17.72 17.61 -4.22
CA ARG A 172 16.30 17.87 -4.47
C ARG A 172 16.14 18.47 -5.86
N VAL A 173 15.44 17.75 -6.74
CA VAL A 173 15.12 18.27 -8.07
C VAL A 173 14.01 19.32 -7.95
N ASP A 174 14.22 20.48 -8.55
CA ASP A 174 13.27 21.60 -8.58
C ASP A 174 12.77 21.89 -9.99
N GLU A 175 13.49 21.42 -11.04
CA GLU A 175 13.12 21.61 -12.45
C GLU A 175 13.70 20.51 -13.34
N LEU A 176 12.97 20.15 -14.41
CA LEU A 176 13.46 19.36 -15.55
C LEU A 176 13.99 20.30 -16.63
N VAL A 177 15.26 20.13 -17.00
CA VAL A 177 15.89 20.93 -18.05
C VAL A 177 15.41 20.46 -19.42
N THR A 178 14.92 21.40 -20.23
CA THR A 178 14.40 21.11 -21.57
C THR A 178 15.19 21.88 -22.64
N THR A 179 15.64 21.19 -23.68
CA THR A 179 16.32 21.78 -24.84
C THR A 179 15.60 21.34 -26.11
N GLU A 180 15.17 22.27 -26.94
CA GLU A 180 14.45 21.99 -28.20
C GLU A 180 13.27 21.01 -28.04
N GLY A 181 12.51 21.17 -26.95
CA GLY A 181 11.35 20.34 -26.67
C GLY A 181 11.67 18.94 -26.11
N ARG A 182 12.93 18.62 -25.87
CA ARG A 182 13.40 17.37 -25.26
C ARG A 182 13.84 17.62 -23.82
N VAL A 183 13.50 16.72 -22.90
CA VAL A 183 14.06 16.71 -21.54
C VAL A 183 15.50 16.18 -21.61
N THR A 184 16.44 17.02 -21.18
CA THR A 184 17.89 16.76 -21.30
C THR A 184 18.62 16.75 -19.97
N GLY A 185 17.89 16.83 -18.83
CA GLY A 185 18.49 16.80 -17.50
C GLY A 185 17.55 17.29 -16.42
N ALA A 186 18.14 17.58 -15.27
CA ALA A 186 17.44 18.17 -14.14
C ALA A 186 18.36 19.12 -13.38
N ARG A 187 17.76 20.13 -12.74
CA ARG A 187 18.43 21.05 -11.81
C ARG A 187 17.65 21.21 -10.52
N GLY A 188 18.35 21.65 -9.47
CA GLY A 188 17.72 21.84 -8.16
C GLY A 188 18.69 22.18 -7.06
N ALA A 189 18.25 21.98 -5.83
CA ALA A 189 18.98 22.37 -4.64
C ALA A 189 19.76 21.20 -4.02
N LEU A 190 20.99 21.46 -3.64
CA LEU A 190 21.77 20.62 -2.74
C LEU A 190 21.36 20.92 -1.31
N LEU A 191 20.81 19.92 -0.63
CA LEU A 191 20.35 20.05 0.76
C LEU A 191 21.50 19.71 1.72
N LYS A 192 21.50 20.38 2.87
CA LYS A 192 22.43 20.12 3.96
C LYS A 192 22.33 18.67 4.41
N ASP A 193 23.47 18.02 4.63
CA ASP A 193 23.52 16.69 5.21
C ASP A 193 22.83 16.65 6.58
N ASP A 194 22.08 15.57 6.81
CA ASP A 194 21.32 15.40 8.04
C ASP A 194 21.32 13.90 8.43
N PRO A 195 21.92 13.53 9.56
CA PRO A 195 22.06 12.14 10.00
C PRO A 195 20.82 11.57 10.69
N VAL A 196 19.64 12.13 10.45
CA VAL A 196 18.36 11.62 11.01
C VAL A 196 18.10 10.18 10.60
N GLY A 197 17.29 9.48 11.38
CA GLY A 197 16.89 8.11 11.11
C GLY A 197 16.06 7.97 9.84
N ARG A 198 15.96 6.73 9.35
CA ARG A 198 15.12 6.41 8.18
C ARG A 198 13.66 6.83 8.41
N GLY A 199 13.09 7.59 7.50
CA GLY A 199 11.70 8.06 7.54
C GLY A 199 11.47 9.31 8.38
N GLU A 200 12.42 9.69 9.23
CA GLU A 200 12.37 10.94 9.99
C GLU A 200 12.48 12.15 9.07
N ARG A 201 11.98 13.28 9.56
CA ARG A 201 12.01 14.54 8.82
C ARG A 201 13.43 15.09 8.78
N SER A 202 14.04 15.11 7.60
CA SER A 202 15.37 15.68 7.38
C SER A 202 15.34 17.17 7.07
N SER A 203 16.47 17.86 7.30
CA SER A 203 16.62 19.29 6.98
C SER A 203 16.30 19.59 5.52
N ARG A 204 15.73 20.75 5.29
CA ARG A 204 15.50 21.33 3.94
C ARG A 204 16.39 22.55 3.68
N ASP A 205 17.39 22.80 4.54
CA ASP A 205 18.35 23.86 4.35
C ASP A 205 19.13 23.67 3.05
N ILE A 206 19.17 24.69 2.23
CA ILE A 206 19.88 24.68 0.95
C ILE A 206 21.32 25.13 1.21
N VAL A 207 22.28 24.33 0.75
CA VAL A 207 23.71 24.62 0.87
C VAL A 207 24.38 24.84 -0.49
N GLY A 208 23.67 24.67 -1.59
CA GLY A 208 24.12 24.87 -2.95
C GLY A 208 23.06 24.49 -3.96
N ASP A 209 23.42 24.53 -5.22
CA ASP A 209 22.62 24.12 -6.36
C ASP A 209 23.37 23.07 -7.19
N PHE A 210 22.64 22.41 -8.08
CA PHE A 210 23.20 21.49 -9.05
C PHE A 210 22.44 21.54 -10.37
N GLU A 211 23.11 21.17 -11.45
CA GLU A 211 22.54 20.85 -12.73
C GLU A 211 23.22 19.59 -13.28
N ILE A 212 22.44 18.64 -13.80
CA ILE A 212 22.92 17.39 -14.36
C ILE A 212 22.29 17.20 -15.74
N SER A 213 23.15 17.02 -16.76
CA SER A 213 22.75 16.73 -18.13
C SER A 213 22.68 15.21 -18.37
N ALA A 214 21.64 14.75 -19.08
CA ALA A 214 21.39 13.33 -19.33
C ALA A 214 20.79 13.07 -20.70
N GLY A 215 21.00 11.87 -21.23
CA GLY A 215 20.37 11.41 -22.46
C GLY A 215 18.87 11.16 -22.30
N ALA A 216 18.47 10.66 -21.13
CA ALA A 216 17.08 10.44 -20.70
C ALA A 216 16.92 10.65 -19.19
N VAL A 217 15.71 11.04 -18.76
CA VAL A 217 15.34 11.22 -17.34
C VAL A 217 14.19 10.29 -16.99
N VAL A 218 14.33 9.54 -15.90
CA VAL A 218 13.31 8.63 -15.37
C VAL A 218 12.84 9.15 -14.00
N VAL A 219 11.58 9.56 -13.90
CA VAL A 219 10.97 10.03 -12.65
C VAL A 219 10.39 8.85 -11.88
N THR A 220 10.84 8.67 -10.62
CA THR A 220 10.43 7.56 -9.72
C THR A 220 10.20 8.03 -8.28
N SER A 221 9.69 9.24 -8.13
CA SER A 221 9.64 10.02 -6.89
C SER A 221 8.53 9.62 -5.90
N GLY A 222 7.75 8.58 -6.18
CA GLY A 222 6.61 8.18 -5.33
C GLY A 222 5.34 9.00 -5.60
N GLY A 223 4.39 8.93 -4.66
CA GLY A 223 3.07 9.56 -4.78
C GLY A 223 2.88 10.80 -3.92
N ILE A 224 1.63 11.04 -3.49
CA ILE A 224 1.21 12.23 -2.73
C ILE A 224 0.80 11.93 -1.27
N GLY A 225 0.87 10.67 -0.84
CA GLY A 225 0.26 10.22 0.43
C GLY A 225 0.77 10.90 1.70
N GLY A 226 1.98 11.50 1.68
CA GLY A 226 2.54 12.29 2.77
C GLY A 226 2.11 13.77 2.77
N ASN A 227 1.43 14.23 1.73
CA ASN A 227 0.94 15.60 1.59
C ASN A 227 -0.60 15.62 1.69
N HIS A 228 -1.11 15.71 2.93
CA HIS A 228 -2.55 15.66 3.19
C HIS A 228 -3.33 16.81 2.52
N ASP A 229 -2.72 17.96 2.29
CA ASP A 229 -3.37 19.09 1.61
C ASP A 229 -3.57 18.78 0.13
N LEU A 230 -2.57 18.15 -0.52
CA LEU A 230 -2.68 17.70 -1.89
C LEU A 230 -3.68 16.53 -2.01
N VAL A 231 -3.72 15.62 -1.04
CA VAL A 231 -4.72 14.55 -0.95
C VAL A 231 -6.14 15.14 -0.88
N ARG A 232 -6.39 16.13 0.00
CA ARG A 232 -7.71 16.80 0.11
C ARG A 232 -8.08 17.57 -1.14
N ARG A 233 -7.12 18.20 -1.80
CA ARG A 233 -7.32 18.92 -3.07
C ARG A 233 -7.79 17.98 -4.17
N ASN A 234 -7.18 16.81 -4.26
CA ASN A 234 -7.47 15.78 -5.27
C ASN A 234 -8.59 14.82 -4.85
N TRP A 235 -9.22 15.02 -3.69
CA TRP A 235 -10.23 14.10 -3.16
C TRP A 235 -11.41 13.93 -4.13
N PRO A 236 -11.88 12.71 -4.42
CA PRO A 236 -12.96 12.43 -5.38
C PRO A 236 -14.34 12.76 -4.78
N ARG A 237 -14.64 14.06 -4.63
CA ARG A 237 -15.85 14.57 -3.95
C ARG A 237 -17.17 13.99 -4.50
N LYS A 238 -17.25 13.75 -5.81
CA LYS A 238 -18.44 13.16 -6.44
C LYS A 238 -18.67 11.72 -5.99
N ARG A 239 -17.61 10.98 -5.68
CA ARG A 239 -17.66 9.57 -5.33
C ARG A 239 -17.71 9.34 -3.82
N LEU A 240 -16.93 10.11 -3.05
CA LEU A 240 -16.70 9.90 -1.61
C LEU A 240 -17.17 11.06 -0.73
N GLY A 241 -17.91 12.03 -1.28
CA GLY A 241 -18.33 13.22 -0.52
C GLY A 241 -17.17 14.16 -0.19
N GLN A 242 -17.30 14.93 0.89
CA GLN A 242 -16.25 15.85 1.32
C GLN A 242 -15.00 15.10 1.81
N PRO A 243 -13.78 15.67 1.63
CA PRO A 243 -12.58 15.06 2.17
C PRO A 243 -12.63 15.00 3.70
N PRO A 244 -11.99 14.01 4.33
CA PRO A 244 -11.91 13.93 5.78
C PRO A 244 -11.10 15.11 6.35
N ALA A 245 -11.53 15.62 7.50
CA ALA A 245 -10.79 16.63 8.26
C ALA A 245 -9.52 16.03 8.88
N THR A 246 -9.63 14.77 9.36
CA THR A 246 -8.52 14.06 9.99
C THR A 246 -8.15 12.80 9.21
N MET A 247 -6.85 12.57 9.04
CA MET A 247 -6.28 11.36 8.42
C MET A 247 -4.94 11.06 9.10
N VAL A 248 -4.54 9.79 9.07
CA VAL A 248 -3.17 9.40 9.45
C VAL A 248 -2.37 9.02 8.20
N ALA A 249 -1.05 9.18 8.25
CA ALA A 249 -0.14 8.99 7.11
C ALA A 249 0.56 7.63 7.19
N GLY A 250 0.30 6.78 6.22
CA GLY A 250 0.99 5.49 6.09
C GLY A 250 2.33 5.57 5.35
N VAL A 251 2.81 6.78 5.03
CA VAL A 251 4.06 7.05 4.31
C VAL A 251 4.76 8.25 4.90
N PRO A 252 6.10 8.33 4.80
CA PRO A 252 6.85 9.50 5.24
C PRO A 252 6.40 10.78 4.51
N HIS A 253 6.56 11.92 5.18
CA HIS A 253 6.10 13.23 4.67
C HIS A 253 6.80 13.68 3.38
N HIS A 254 7.98 13.13 3.05
CA HIS A 254 8.68 13.42 1.79
C HIS A 254 8.04 12.76 0.55
N VAL A 255 7.00 11.95 0.75
CA VAL A 255 6.14 11.45 -0.34
C VAL A 255 5.10 12.53 -0.63
N ASP A 256 5.55 13.62 -1.23
CA ASP A 256 4.89 14.93 -1.25
C ASP A 256 4.27 15.31 -2.62
N GLY A 257 4.57 14.54 -3.68
CA GLY A 257 4.02 14.75 -5.01
C GLY A 257 4.66 15.86 -5.85
N ARG A 258 5.74 16.49 -5.40
CA ARG A 258 6.40 17.61 -6.10
C ARG A 258 6.72 17.32 -7.57
N MET A 259 7.22 16.12 -7.87
CA MET A 259 7.61 15.77 -9.24
C MET A 259 6.45 15.66 -10.21
N LEU A 260 5.19 15.50 -9.75
CA LEU A 260 4.03 15.53 -10.64
C LEU A 260 3.86 16.91 -11.28
N GLU A 261 3.99 17.97 -10.49
CA GLU A 261 3.93 19.34 -10.98
C GLU A 261 5.14 19.68 -11.86
N ILE A 262 6.36 19.32 -11.43
CA ILE A 262 7.59 19.56 -12.18
C ILE A 262 7.56 18.84 -13.54
N ALA A 263 7.09 17.61 -13.60
CA ALA A 263 6.94 16.89 -14.87
C ALA A 263 5.82 17.45 -15.75
N SER A 264 4.75 17.99 -15.15
CA SER A 264 3.68 18.66 -15.88
C SER A 264 4.17 19.95 -16.53
N GLN A 265 5.04 20.73 -15.86
CA GLN A 265 5.70 21.89 -16.46
C GLN A 265 6.59 21.52 -17.66
N ALA A 266 7.14 20.31 -17.66
CA ALA A 266 7.84 19.72 -18.81
C ALA A 266 6.90 18.99 -19.80
N ARG A 267 5.60 19.37 -19.83
CA ARG A 267 4.54 18.89 -20.71
C ARG A 267 4.01 17.48 -20.43
N GLY A 268 4.46 16.81 -19.35
CA GLY A 268 3.95 15.49 -18.97
C GLY A 268 2.48 15.55 -18.53
N ALA A 269 1.64 14.70 -19.10
CA ALA A 269 0.23 14.59 -18.72
C ALA A 269 0.08 13.85 -17.38
N VAL A 270 -0.60 14.50 -16.43
CA VAL A 270 -1.04 13.86 -15.18
C VAL A 270 -2.52 13.53 -15.31
N ILE A 271 -2.85 12.26 -15.16
CA ILE A 271 -4.23 11.76 -15.26
C ILE A 271 -4.66 11.07 -13.97
N ASN A 272 -5.97 10.93 -13.77
CA ASN A 272 -6.55 10.20 -12.64
C ASN A 272 -6.08 10.68 -11.25
N ALA A 273 -5.75 11.97 -11.10
CA ALA A 273 -5.20 12.55 -9.86
C ALA A 273 -6.10 12.37 -8.63
N ASP A 274 -7.40 12.16 -8.84
CA ASP A 274 -8.40 11.89 -7.82
C ASP A 274 -8.50 10.42 -7.39
N ARG A 275 -7.70 9.52 -7.99
CA ARG A 275 -7.67 8.10 -7.64
C ARG A 275 -6.57 7.82 -6.62
N MET A 276 -7.00 7.39 -5.42
CA MET A 276 -6.10 7.00 -4.34
C MET A 276 -6.61 5.74 -3.64
N TRP A 277 -5.68 4.98 -3.08
CA TRP A 277 -5.96 3.82 -2.25
C TRP A 277 -5.69 4.17 -0.78
N HIS A 278 -6.73 4.63 -0.11
CA HIS A 278 -6.74 4.86 1.32
C HIS A 278 -7.18 3.61 2.06
N TYR A 279 -6.66 3.40 3.25
CA TYR A 279 -7.12 2.32 4.12
C TYR A 279 -8.05 2.88 5.19
N THR A 280 -9.00 2.07 5.61
CA THR A 280 -10.03 2.39 6.61
C THR A 280 -9.70 1.83 8.00
N GLU A 281 -8.67 0.99 8.08
CA GLU A 281 -8.21 0.35 9.31
C GLU A 281 -6.90 0.96 9.81
N GLY A 282 -6.79 2.28 9.79
CA GLY A 282 -5.63 3.02 10.29
C GLY A 282 -5.63 3.16 11.81
N LEU A 283 -4.47 2.99 12.42
CA LEU A 283 -4.18 3.28 13.83
C LEU A 283 -3.19 4.42 13.92
N LYS A 284 -3.30 5.28 14.91
CA LYS A 284 -2.21 6.17 15.26
C LYS A 284 -1.05 5.38 15.85
N ASN A 285 0.14 5.55 15.32
CA ASN A 285 1.31 4.89 15.85
C ASN A 285 1.72 5.53 17.18
N PHE A 286 1.80 4.73 18.26
CA PHE A 286 2.26 5.19 19.57
C PHE A 286 3.77 5.51 19.61
N ASP A 287 4.51 5.06 18.60
CA ASP A 287 5.95 5.33 18.40
C ASP A 287 6.15 5.87 16.97
N PRO A 288 5.76 7.14 16.70
CA PRO A 288 5.73 7.69 15.37
C PRO A 288 7.14 8.01 14.84
N ILE A 289 7.42 7.64 13.59
CA ILE A 289 8.67 7.95 12.88
C ILE A 289 8.54 9.25 12.07
N TRP A 290 7.32 9.54 11.58
CA TRP A 290 6.99 10.77 10.87
C TRP A 290 5.70 11.40 11.40
N PRO A 291 5.40 12.65 11.08
CA PRO A 291 4.15 13.29 11.49
C PRO A 291 2.93 12.50 11.03
N ASP A 292 1.91 12.40 11.90
CA ASP A 292 0.67 11.67 11.66
C ASP A 292 0.87 10.19 11.30
N HIS A 293 1.98 9.58 11.72
CA HIS A 293 2.33 8.21 11.37
C HIS A 293 1.22 7.23 11.76
N GLY A 294 0.63 6.60 10.74
CA GLY A 294 -0.42 5.62 10.87
C GLY A 294 0.02 4.21 10.48
N ILE A 295 -0.46 3.22 11.24
CA ILE A 295 -0.25 1.80 10.97
C ILE A 295 -1.57 1.18 10.49
N ARG A 296 -1.55 0.40 9.41
CA ARG A 296 -2.73 -0.34 8.94
C ARG A 296 -2.87 -1.65 9.70
N ILE A 297 -4.09 -1.94 10.15
CA ILE A 297 -4.49 -3.31 10.49
C ILE A 297 -4.84 -4.07 9.21
N LEU A 298 -4.35 -5.30 9.08
CA LEU A 298 -4.83 -6.29 8.12
C LEU A 298 -5.77 -7.22 8.89
N PRO A 299 -7.09 -6.98 8.91
CA PRO A 299 -8.00 -7.73 9.77
C PRO A 299 -8.41 -9.06 9.13
N GLY A 300 -8.80 -10.02 9.99
CA GLY A 300 -9.68 -11.11 9.60
C GLY A 300 -11.15 -10.66 9.69
N PRO A 301 -12.10 -11.51 9.33
CA PRO A 301 -13.50 -11.11 9.09
C PRO A 301 -14.36 -10.96 10.34
N SER A 302 -13.88 -11.25 11.56
CA SER A 302 -14.76 -11.52 12.72
C SER A 302 -15.07 -10.31 13.59
N SER A 303 -14.30 -9.19 13.49
CA SER A 303 -14.56 -7.98 14.27
C SER A 303 -15.92 -7.38 13.89
N PHE A 304 -16.69 -6.93 14.89
CA PHE A 304 -17.86 -6.12 14.65
C PHE A 304 -17.42 -4.72 14.24
N TRP A 305 -17.87 -4.24 13.09
CA TRP A 305 -17.48 -2.94 12.55
C TRP A 305 -18.67 -2.00 12.51
N CYS A 306 -18.52 -0.86 13.15
CA CYS A 306 -19.57 0.17 13.19
C CYS A 306 -18.99 1.57 12.93
N ASP A 307 -19.88 2.49 12.55
CA ASP A 307 -19.57 3.91 12.44
C ASP A 307 -19.33 4.57 13.82
N ALA A 308 -19.13 5.89 13.81
CA ALA A 308 -18.91 6.67 15.02
C ALA A 308 -20.11 6.71 15.96
N ASP A 309 -21.33 6.49 15.45
CA ASP A 309 -22.57 6.47 16.23
C ASP A 309 -22.96 5.05 16.68
N GLY A 310 -22.14 4.03 16.36
CA GLY A 310 -22.35 2.64 16.75
C GLY A 310 -23.24 1.84 15.79
N ASN A 311 -23.59 2.35 14.63
CA ASN A 311 -24.34 1.61 13.61
C ASN A 311 -23.42 0.63 12.89
N ARG A 312 -23.76 -0.66 12.92
CA ARG A 312 -23.02 -1.68 12.18
C ARG A 312 -23.05 -1.40 10.69
N PHE A 313 -21.89 -1.42 10.04
CA PHE A 313 -21.83 -1.28 8.61
C PHE A 313 -22.54 -2.45 7.89
N PRO A 314 -23.31 -2.16 6.83
CA PRO A 314 -23.93 -3.19 6.00
C PRO A 314 -22.86 -3.93 5.18
N ALA A 315 -23.11 -5.20 4.87
CA ALA A 315 -22.27 -5.92 3.91
C ALA A 315 -22.32 -5.23 2.54
N PRO A 316 -21.19 -5.19 1.83
CA PRO A 316 -19.92 -5.87 2.06
C PRO A 316 -18.87 -5.04 2.85
N ALA A 317 -19.25 -3.94 3.50
CA ALA A 317 -18.37 -3.15 4.35
C ALA A 317 -18.02 -3.94 5.63
N MET A 318 -17.25 -5.01 5.47
CA MET A 318 -16.83 -5.94 6.50
C MET A 318 -15.30 -5.98 6.60
N PRO A 319 -14.74 -6.32 7.78
CA PRO A 319 -13.30 -6.36 7.97
C PRO A 319 -12.58 -7.24 6.94
N GLY A 320 -11.64 -6.64 6.17
CA GLY A 320 -10.84 -7.33 5.17
C GLY A 320 -11.57 -7.68 3.86
N PHE A 321 -12.67 -7.00 3.53
CA PHE A 321 -13.43 -7.23 2.29
C PHE A 321 -13.29 -6.08 1.29
N ASP A 322 -13.94 -4.95 1.51
CA ASP A 322 -14.01 -3.85 0.54
C ASP A 322 -13.55 -2.54 1.17
N THR A 323 -12.28 -2.19 0.96
CA THR A 323 -11.70 -0.96 1.48
C THR A 323 -12.38 0.28 0.90
N LEU A 324 -12.64 0.32 -0.41
CA LEU A 324 -13.23 1.50 -1.05
C LEU A 324 -14.70 1.68 -0.66
N GLY A 325 -15.48 0.59 -0.64
CA GLY A 325 -16.88 0.61 -0.20
C GLY A 325 -17.01 0.98 1.27
N THR A 326 -16.11 0.49 2.12
CA THR A 326 -16.09 0.86 3.53
C THR A 326 -15.68 2.32 3.73
N LEU A 327 -14.70 2.83 2.96
CA LEU A 327 -14.34 4.25 2.97
C LEU A 327 -15.55 5.12 2.63
N LYS A 328 -16.31 4.72 1.60
CA LYS A 328 -17.56 5.40 1.25
C LYS A 328 -18.58 5.36 2.40
N ALA A 329 -18.79 4.20 3.01
CA ALA A 329 -19.72 4.05 4.13
C ALA A 329 -19.33 4.93 5.34
N ILE A 330 -18.04 5.02 5.66
CA ILE A 330 -17.54 5.92 6.70
C ILE A 330 -17.80 7.39 6.31
N ARG A 331 -17.55 7.78 5.06
CA ARG A 331 -17.80 9.16 4.63
C ARG A 331 -19.28 9.51 4.59
N ASP A 332 -20.13 8.57 4.20
CA ASP A 332 -21.60 8.74 4.18
C ASP A 332 -22.18 8.88 5.60
N SER A 333 -21.52 8.32 6.65
CA SER A 333 -21.93 8.52 8.04
C SER A 333 -21.63 9.93 8.57
N GLY A 334 -20.89 10.74 7.81
CA GLY A 334 -20.52 12.12 8.20
C GLY A 334 -19.30 12.20 9.13
N HIS A 335 -18.61 11.09 9.38
CA HIS A 335 -17.47 11.00 10.29
C HIS A 335 -16.17 10.61 9.57
N ASP A 336 -15.03 10.80 10.26
CA ASP A 336 -13.70 10.47 9.76
C ASP A 336 -13.09 9.23 10.41
N TYR A 337 -13.84 8.59 11.30
CA TYR A 337 -13.40 7.42 12.07
C TYR A 337 -14.52 6.39 12.22
N SER A 338 -14.13 5.19 12.59
CA SER A 338 -15.05 4.08 12.85
C SER A 338 -14.51 3.22 14.00
N TRP A 339 -15.26 2.18 14.39
CA TRP A 339 -14.90 1.33 15.51
C TRP A 339 -14.92 -0.15 15.14
N PHE A 340 -13.86 -0.87 15.51
CA PHE A 340 -13.95 -2.30 15.74
C PHE A 340 -14.34 -2.58 17.19
N VAL A 341 -15.28 -3.54 17.37
CA VAL A 341 -15.53 -4.18 18.67
C VAL A 341 -15.28 -5.68 18.50
N LEU A 342 -14.39 -6.23 19.31
CA LEU A 342 -13.90 -7.59 19.18
C LEU A 342 -13.49 -8.19 20.53
N THR A 343 -13.14 -9.48 20.52
CA THR A 343 -12.65 -10.17 21.71
C THR A 343 -11.14 -10.42 21.63
N ARG A 344 -10.53 -10.76 22.77
CA ARG A 344 -9.12 -11.20 22.79
C ARG A 344 -8.87 -12.40 21.87
N ALA A 345 -9.83 -13.30 21.70
CA ALA A 345 -9.72 -14.45 20.81
C ALA A 345 -9.63 -14.02 19.33
N ILE A 346 -10.36 -12.97 18.94
CA ILE A 346 -10.31 -12.40 17.58
C ILE A 346 -8.98 -11.69 17.35
N ILE A 347 -8.60 -10.73 18.21
CA ILE A 347 -7.39 -9.92 17.98
C ILE A 347 -6.14 -10.80 17.91
N LYS A 348 -6.04 -11.79 18.76
CA LYS A 348 -4.94 -12.76 18.76
C LYS A 348 -4.78 -13.47 17.41
N LYS A 349 -5.90 -13.82 16.76
CA LYS A 349 -5.92 -14.68 15.57
C LYS A 349 -5.94 -13.88 14.27
N GLU A 350 -6.63 -12.75 14.27
CA GLU A 350 -7.02 -12.05 13.06
C GLU A 350 -6.27 -10.75 12.83
N PHE A 351 -5.63 -10.16 13.85
CA PHE A 351 -4.87 -8.94 13.64
C PHE A 351 -3.46 -9.26 13.15
N ALA A 352 -3.11 -8.65 12.02
CA ALA A 352 -1.75 -8.45 11.60
C ALA A 352 -1.59 -6.96 11.31
N LEU A 353 -0.45 -6.41 11.69
CA LEU A 353 -0.12 -5.02 11.39
C LEU A 353 0.68 -4.97 10.09
N SER A 354 0.38 -4.01 9.25
CA SER A 354 1.18 -3.71 8.06
C SER A 354 2.45 -2.98 8.47
N GLY A 355 3.53 -3.21 7.74
CA GLY A 355 4.81 -2.56 7.98
C GLY A 355 5.92 -3.55 8.33
N SER A 356 7.12 -3.29 7.82
CA SER A 356 8.31 -4.11 8.12
C SER A 356 8.71 -3.97 9.58
N GLU A 357 8.55 -2.78 10.16
CA GLU A 357 8.82 -2.43 11.56
C GLU A 357 7.86 -3.12 12.53
N GLN A 358 6.62 -3.39 12.08
CA GLN A 358 5.60 -4.08 12.86
C GLN A 358 5.69 -5.60 12.78
N ASN A 359 6.60 -6.15 12.00
CA ASN A 359 6.76 -7.58 11.78
C ASN A 359 8.22 -8.03 11.96
N PRO A 360 8.83 -7.83 13.15
CA PRO A 360 10.25 -8.10 13.37
C PRO A 360 10.63 -9.57 13.17
N ASP A 361 9.70 -10.50 13.35
CA ASP A 361 9.87 -11.92 13.07
C ASP A 361 10.03 -12.22 11.56
N LEU A 362 9.14 -11.65 10.73
CA LEU A 362 9.21 -11.81 9.28
C LEU A 362 10.37 -11.00 8.69
N THR A 363 10.53 -9.75 9.12
CA THR A 363 11.57 -8.83 8.63
C THR A 363 12.97 -9.32 9.02
N GLY A 364 13.14 -9.77 10.25
CA GLY A 364 14.40 -10.34 10.76
C GLY A 364 14.60 -11.81 10.37
N LYS A 365 13.70 -12.40 9.59
CA LYS A 365 13.76 -13.81 9.15
C LYS A 365 13.90 -14.79 10.33
N SER A 366 13.28 -14.47 11.49
CA SER A 366 13.42 -15.22 12.75
C SER A 366 12.31 -16.26 12.93
N ILE A 367 12.64 -17.53 12.71
CA ILE A 367 11.73 -18.67 12.94
C ILE A 367 11.31 -18.74 14.42
N THR A 368 12.21 -18.45 15.35
CA THR A 368 11.92 -18.47 16.79
C THR A 368 10.85 -17.45 17.17
N LEU A 369 10.94 -16.21 16.65
CA LEU A 369 9.93 -15.20 16.86
C LEU A 369 8.61 -15.56 16.16
N LEU A 370 8.69 -16.13 14.95
CA LEU A 370 7.51 -16.57 14.21
C LEU A 370 6.70 -17.63 14.99
N LEU A 371 7.38 -18.59 15.62
CA LEU A 371 6.74 -19.61 16.44
C LEU A 371 6.01 -19.02 17.66
N LYS A 372 6.43 -17.88 18.18
CA LYS A 372 5.73 -17.17 19.27
C LYS A 372 4.31 -16.73 18.86
N ARG A 373 4.03 -16.52 17.56
CA ARG A 373 2.66 -16.25 17.08
C ARG A 373 1.67 -17.37 17.33
N LEU A 374 2.16 -18.59 17.54
CA LEU A 374 1.33 -19.75 17.90
C LEU A 374 1.00 -19.81 19.41
N GLY A 375 1.59 -18.92 20.21
CA GLY A 375 1.40 -18.83 21.64
C GLY A 375 -0.03 -18.44 22.08
N LYS A 376 -0.25 -18.25 23.39
CA LYS A 376 -1.56 -17.91 23.97
C LYS A 376 -1.90 -16.43 23.84
N ASN A 377 -0.92 -15.54 23.65
CA ASN A 377 -1.08 -14.09 23.59
C ASN A 377 -1.15 -13.58 22.14
N PRO A 378 -1.67 -12.36 21.90
CA PRO A 378 -1.51 -11.66 20.64
C PRO A 378 -0.03 -11.57 20.22
N PRO A 379 0.30 -11.40 18.93
CA PRO A 379 1.66 -11.09 18.49
C PRO A 379 2.20 -9.86 19.23
N GLY A 380 3.51 -9.85 19.54
CA GLY A 380 4.14 -8.80 20.35
C GLY A 380 3.80 -7.38 19.92
N PRO A 381 3.92 -7.02 18.64
CA PRO A 381 3.54 -5.68 18.16
C PRO A 381 2.06 -5.34 18.39
N VAL A 382 1.14 -6.31 18.19
CA VAL A 382 -0.29 -6.12 18.47
C VAL A 382 -0.53 -5.91 19.97
N GLN A 383 0.16 -6.68 20.82
CA GLN A 383 0.09 -6.49 22.27
C GLN A 383 0.61 -5.10 22.68
N ALA A 384 1.70 -4.64 22.06
CA ALA A 384 2.23 -3.29 22.33
C ALA A 384 1.23 -2.18 21.98
N PHE A 385 0.48 -2.33 20.88
CA PHE A 385 -0.62 -1.40 20.57
C PHE A 385 -1.77 -1.48 21.56
N MET A 386 -2.11 -2.66 22.07
CA MET A 386 -3.13 -2.80 23.12
C MET A 386 -2.71 -2.13 24.43
N ASP A 387 -1.41 -2.12 24.74
CA ASP A 387 -0.87 -1.60 26.00
C ASP A 387 -0.56 -0.09 25.93
N LYS A 388 -0.17 0.43 24.75
CA LYS A 388 0.36 1.79 24.59
C LYS A 388 -0.40 2.64 23.57
N GLY A 389 -1.13 2.01 22.64
CA GLY A 389 -1.85 2.71 21.58
C GLY A 389 -3.09 3.42 22.13
N GLU A 390 -3.24 4.71 21.85
CA GLU A 390 -4.37 5.51 22.31
C GLU A 390 -5.71 5.03 21.76
N ASP A 391 -5.71 4.34 20.62
CA ASP A 391 -6.92 3.88 19.95
C ASP A 391 -7.50 2.58 20.50
N PHE A 392 -6.83 1.93 21.46
CA PHE A 392 -7.26 0.65 22.04
C PHE A 392 -7.87 0.83 23.42
N ILE A 393 -9.04 0.24 23.62
CA ILE A 393 -9.75 0.20 24.90
C ILE A 393 -10.06 -1.25 25.24
N VAL A 394 -9.62 -1.73 26.39
CA VAL A 394 -9.85 -3.10 26.86
C VAL A 394 -10.73 -3.07 28.11
N ARG A 395 -11.88 -3.74 28.10
CA ARG A 395 -12.81 -3.85 29.23
C ARG A 395 -13.45 -5.24 29.24
N ASP A 396 -13.83 -5.70 30.41
CA ASP A 396 -14.48 -7.02 30.53
C ASP A 396 -15.94 -7.00 30.09
N ARG A 397 -16.60 -5.84 30.19
CA ARG A 397 -18.03 -5.69 29.94
C ARG A 397 -18.33 -4.54 28.98
N LEU A 398 -19.43 -4.67 28.25
CA LEU A 398 -19.88 -3.65 27.33
C LEU A 398 -20.29 -2.35 28.04
N GLU A 399 -20.84 -2.47 29.26
CA GLU A 399 -21.22 -1.36 30.12
C GLU A 399 -20.06 -0.46 30.51
N ASP A 400 -18.85 -1.01 30.58
CA ASP A 400 -17.62 -0.28 30.86
C ASP A 400 -16.91 0.18 29.59
N LEU A 401 -17.11 -0.57 28.48
CA LEU A 401 -16.48 -0.29 27.19
C LEU A 401 -17.07 0.96 26.51
N VAL A 402 -18.41 1.07 26.44
CA VAL A 402 -19.06 2.18 25.73
C VAL A 402 -18.77 3.54 26.35
N PRO A 403 -18.85 3.73 27.69
CA PRO A 403 -18.41 5.00 28.29
C PRO A 403 -16.94 5.34 28.01
N ALA A 404 -16.05 4.34 27.98
CA ALA A 404 -14.64 4.56 27.67
C ALA A 404 -14.41 4.93 26.17
N MET A 405 -15.20 4.37 25.24
CA MET A 405 -15.19 4.78 23.84
C MET A 405 -15.64 6.24 23.65
N ASN A 406 -16.71 6.65 24.33
CA ASN A 406 -17.18 8.03 24.33
C ASN A 406 -16.14 8.98 24.95
N ALA A 407 -15.52 8.59 26.06
CA ALA A 407 -14.48 9.38 26.70
C ALA A 407 -13.24 9.57 25.80
N LEU A 408 -12.86 8.56 25.02
CA LEU A 408 -11.71 8.64 24.09
C LEU A 408 -11.95 9.67 22.96
N THR A 409 -13.17 9.82 22.49
CA THR A 409 -13.50 10.81 21.45
C THR A 409 -13.84 12.19 22.01
N GLY A 410 -14.12 12.30 23.31
CA GLY A 410 -14.67 13.51 23.93
C GLY A 410 -16.12 13.78 23.54
N GLU A 411 -16.79 12.79 22.93
CA GLU A 411 -18.17 12.90 22.41
C GLU A 411 -19.05 11.84 23.08
N ASN A 412 -20.31 12.13 23.29
CA ASN A 412 -21.27 11.19 23.86
C ASN A 412 -22.21 10.63 22.77
N ARG A 413 -21.64 10.02 21.74
CA ARG A 413 -22.37 9.54 20.54
C ARG A 413 -22.87 8.11 20.70
N LEU A 414 -22.08 7.25 21.34
CA LEU A 414 -22.40 5.83 21.44
C LEU A 414 -23.41 5.57 22.54
N SER A 415 -24.55 4.99 22.18
CA SER A 415 -25.54 4.47 23.11
C SER A 415 -25.22 3.01 23.45
N LEU A 416 -25.11 2.72 24.73
CA LEU A 416 -24.92 1.35 25.25
C LEU A 416 -26.02 0.41 24.77
N GLU A 417 -27.28 0.85 24.85
CA GLU A 417 -28.44 0.03 24.49
C GLU A 417 -28.43 -0.28 22.98
N HIS A 418 -28.20 0.74 22.16
CA HIS A 418 -28.14 0.59 20.70
C HIS A 418 -27.02 -0.38 20.28
N LEU A 419 -25.79 -0.18 20.76
CA LEU A 419 -24.66 -1.04 20.42
C LEU A 419 -24.88 -2.49 20.91
N ARG A 420 -25.45 -2.64 22.12
CA ARG A 420 -25.81 -3.94 22.67
C ARG A 420 -26.79 -4.69 21.80
N GLN A 421 -27.86 -4.04 21.34
CA GLN A 421 -28.88 -4.64 20.48
C GLN A 421 -28.26 -5.20 19.19
N GLN A 422 -27.37 -4.46 18.54
CA GLN A 422 -26.70 -4.91 17.31
C GLN A 422 -25.72 -6.05 17.56
N ILE A 423 -24.94 -6.00 18.64
CA ILE A 423 -24.02 -7.08 19.01
C ILE A 423 -24.81 -8.37 19.35
N VAL A 424 -25.90 -8.26 20.11
CA VAL A 424 -26.76 -9.39 20.46
C VAL A 424 -27.39 -10.01 19.20
N ALA A 425 -27.84 -9.17 18.25
CA ALA A 425 -28.38 -9.66 16.98
C ALA A 425 -27.33 -10.47 16.19
N ARG A 426 -26.10 -9.95 16.08
CA ARG A 426 -24.97 -10.69 15.46
C ARG A 426 -24.63 -11.97 16.23
N ASP A 427 -24.62 -11.93 17.54
CA ASP A 427 -24.29 -13.09 18.39
C ASP A 427 -25.35 -14.20 18.34
N ARG A 428 -26.60 -13.86 18.09
CA ARG A 428 -27.65 -14.86 17.78
C ARG A 428 -27.37 -15.57 16.45
N GLU A 429 -27.01 -14.80 15.43
CA GLU A 429 -26.69 -15.34 14.10
C GLU A 429 -25.42 -16.20 14.12
N ILE A 430 -24.43 -15.91 14.94
CA ILE A 430 -23.20 -16.72 15.04
C ILE A 430 -23.49 -18.15 15.54
N THR A 431 -24.50 -18.31 16.36
CA THR A 431 -24.94 -19.61 16.91
C THR A 431 -26.04 -20.28 16.10
N ASN A 432 -26.67 -19.56 15.17
CA ASN A 432 -27.74 -20.07 14.32
C ASN A 432 -27.16 -20.85 13.12
N ALA A 433 -27.51 -22.14 13.01
CA ALA A 433 -27.09 -22.98 11.88
C ALA A 433 -27.66 -22.49 10.53
N PHE A 434 -28.81 -21.82 10.56
CA PHE A 434 -29.51 -21.24 9.41
C PHE A 434 -29.24 -19.73 9.23
N SER A 435 -28.12 -19.25 9.77
CA SER A 435 -27.76 -17.83 9.69
C SER A 435 -27.75 -17.33 8.26
N LYS A 436 -28.35 -16.16 8.06
CA LYS A 436 -28.34 -15.37 6.82
C LYS A 436 -27.60 -14.04 6.98
N ASP A 437 -26.95 -13.83 8.11
CA ASP A 437 -26.04 -12.68 8.31
C ASP A 437 -24.83 -12.83 7.38
N ALA A 438 -24.61 -11.83 6.53
CA ALA A 438 -23.56 -11.88 5.52
C ALA A 438 -22.16 -12.00 6.12
N GLN A 439 -21.86 -11.30 7.23
CA GLN A 439 -20.56 -11.41 7.90
C GLN A 439 -20.38 -12.79 8.53
N VAL A 440 -21.39 -13.34 9.18
CA VAL A 440 -21.32 -14.69 9.76
C VAL A 440 -21.09 -15.74 8.67
N THR A 441 -21.76 -15.59 7.52
CA THR A 441 -21.53 -16.45 6.34
C THR A 441 -20.10 -16.29 5.82
N ALA A 442 -19.59 -15.07 5.73
CA ALA A 442 -18.23 -14.78 5.31
C ALA A 442 -17.17 -15.35 6.27
N ILE A 443 -17.38 -15.29 7.59
CA ILE A 443 -16.50 -15.92 8.59
C ILE A 443 -16.43 -17.42 8.38
N ARG A 444 -17.57 -18.07 8.16
CA ARG A 444 -17.65 -19.53 7.89
C ARG A 444 -16.96 -19.88 6.57
N GLY A 445 -17.24 -19.10 5.52
CA GLY A 445 -16.62 -19.28 4.20
C GLY A 445 -15.11 -19.09 4.23
N ALA A 446 -14.60 -18.07 4.91
CA ALA A 446 -13.17 -17.85 5.06
C ALA A 446 -12.46 -19.06 5.71
N ARG A 447 -13.10 -19.74 6.65
CA ARG A 447 -12.55 -20.94 7.31
C ARG A 447 -12.54 -22.19 6.44
N ALA A 448 -13.19 -22.18 5.28
CA ALA A 448 -13.06 -23.26 4.31
C ALA A 448 -11.64 -23.31 3.72
N TYR A 449 -11.00 -22.15 3.54
CA TYR A 449 -9.60 -22.07 3.14
C TYR A 449 -8.68 -22.44 4.33
N ARG A 450 -7.79 -23.43 4.13
CA ARG A 450 -6.90 -23.96 5.17
C ARG A 450 -5.97 -22.88 5.73
N GLY A 451 -5.44 -22.00 4.88
CA GLY A 451 -4.55 -20.91 5.29
C GLY A 451 -5.23 -19.93 6.26
N ASP A 452 -6.44 -19.50 5.93
CA ASP A 452 -7.24 -18.61 6.79
C ASP A 452 -7.64 -19.30 8.09
N ARG A 453 -8.12 -20.53 8.02
CA ARG A 453 -8.50 -21.31 9.21
C ARG A 453 -7.35 -21.46 10.20
N LEU A 454 -6.12 -21.66 9.71
CA LEU A 454 -4.94 -21.86 10.55
C LEU A 454 -4.38 -20.55 11.09
N LEU A 455 -4.36 -19.49 10.29
CA LEU A 455 -3.56 -18.29 10.59
C LEU A 455 -4.36 -16.99 10.74
N ARG A 456 -5.56 -16.88 10.11
CA ARG A 456 -6.19 -15.58 9.88
C ARG A 456 -7.67 -15.46 10.25
N THR A 457 -8.34 -16.55 10.66
CA THR A 457 -9.77 -16.51 10.99
C THR A 457 -10.05 -17.26 12.28
N ALA A 458 -10.55 -16.56 13.28
CA ALA A 458 -10.90 -17.14 14.57
C ALA A 458 -12.05 -18.17 14.44
N LYS A 459 -12.13 -19.08 15.39
CA LYS A 459 -13.32 -19.94 15.51
C LYS A 459 -14.53 -19.05 15.80
N PRO A 460 -15.64 -19.19 15.07
CA PRO A 460 -16.85 -18.41 15.31
C PRO A 460 -17.31 -18.50 16.77
N HIS A 461 -17.53 -17.37 17.40
CA HIS A 461 -18.02 -17.27 18.79
C HIS A 461 -18.77 -15.96 19.00
N ARG A 462 -19.57 -15.90 20.07
CA ARG A 462 -20.27 -14.68 20.47
C ARG A 462 -19.29 -13.66 21.03
N LEU A 463 -19.47 -12.39 20.69
CA LEU A 463 -18.66 -11.30 21.25
C LEU A 463 -18.89 -11.14 22.77
N LEU A 464 -20.14 -11.33 23.23
CA LEU A 464 -20.49 -11.24 24.63
C LEU A 464 -20.24 -12.54 25.41
N ASP A 465 -19.44 -13.46 24.89
CA ASP A 465 -19.01 -14.66 25.62
C ASP A 465 -17.74 -14.37 26.43
N ALA A 466 -17.88 -14.31 27.74
CA ALA A 466 -16.75 -14.05 28.67
C ALA A 466 -15.58 -15.06 28.49
N LYS A 467 -15.83 -16.28 27.97
CA LYS A 467 -14.78 -17.26 27.66
C LYS A 467 -13.87 -16.84 26.49
N ALA A 468 -14.32 -15.88 25.67
CA ALA A 468 -13.53 -15.34 24.56
C ALA A 468 -12.50 -14.27 25.00
N GLY A 469 -12.45 -13.98 26.30
CA GLY A 469 -11.63 -12.95 26.93
C GLY A 469 -12.31 -11.58 26.95
N PRO A 470 -11.60 -10.52 27.38
CA PRO A 470 -12.16 -9.19 27.46
C PRO A 470 -12.60 -8.68 26.09
N LEU A 471 -13.54 -7.73 26.11
CA LEU A 471 -13.92 -6.93 24.95
C LEU A 471 -12.84 -5.87 24.67
N ILE A 472 -12.61 -5.63 23.39
CA ILE A 472 -11.66 -4.64 22.91
C ILE A 472 -12.39 -3.75 21.92
N ALA A 473 -12.35 -2.44 22.13
CA ALA A 473 -12.72 -1.47 21.10
C ALA A 473 -11.44 -0.89 20.50
N VAL A 474 -11.45 -0.70 19.18
CA VAL A 474 -10.35 -0.07 18.46
C VAL A 474 -10.92 1.05 17.62
N ARG A 475 -10.48 2.30 17.88
CA ARG A 475 -10.80 3.44 17.01
C ARG A 475 -9.96 3.36 15.75
N LEU A 476 -10.62 3.43 14.59
CA LEU A 476 -10.00 3.31 13.28
C LEU A 476 -10.04 4.64 12.55
N HIS A 477 -8.92 5.01 11.96
CA HIS A 477 -8.75 6.24 11.20
C HIS A 477 -8.61 5.96 9.70
N ILE A 478 -8.97 6.94 8.86
CA ILE A 478 -8.64 6.92 7.44
C ILE A 478 -7.13 7.13 7.30
N LEU A 479 -6.46 6.20 6.65
CA LEU A 479 -5.02 6.20 6.48
C LEU A 479 -4.67 6.44 5.00
N THR A 480 -3.92 7.51 4.74
CA THR A 480 -3.41 7.80 3.38
C THR A 480 -2.27 6.86 3.04
N ARG A 481 -2.25 6.28 1.83
CA ARG A 481 -1.19 5.33 1.48
C ARG A 481 -0.72 5.42 0.04
N LYS A 482 -1.58 5.15 -0.94
CA LYS A 482 -1.17 4.97 -2.34
C LYS A 482 -1.87 5.96 -3.26
N THR A 483 -1.09 6.57 -4.14
CA THR A 483 -1.58 7.33 -5.28
C THR A 483 -1.80 6.34 -6.44
N LEU A 484 -3.01 6.30 -6.98
CA LEU A 484 -3.34 5.39 -8.09
C LEU A 484 -3.28 6.09 -9.46
N GLY A 485 -3.48 7.41 -9.51
CA GLY A 485 -3.24 8.24 -10.69
C GLY A 485 -1.79 8.72 -10.79
N GLY A 486 -1.45 9.46 -11.81
CA GLY A 486 -0.11 10.02 -11.99
C GLY A 486 0.24 10.35 -13.43
N LEU A 487 1.53 10.40 -13.73
CA LEU A 487 2.04 10.65 -15.07
C LEU A 487 1.60 9.53 -16.03
N GLN A 488 0.95 9.92 -17.11
CA GLN A 488 0.56 8.99 -18.17
C GLN A 488 1.78 8.50 -18.91
N THR A 489 1.91 7.17 -19.08
CA THR A 489 3.04 6.56 -19.77
C THR A 489 2.59 5.49 -20.77
N ASN A 490 3.31 5.34 -21.88
CA ASN A 490 3.21 4.17 -22.73
C ASN A 490 3.89 2.94 -22.10
N LEU A 491 3.82 1.77 -22.73
CA LEU A 491 4.38 0.52 -22.17
C LEU A 491 5.91 0.49 -22.06
N SER A 492 6.63 1.42 -22.70
CA SER A 492 8.07 1.60 -22.51
C SER A 492 8.40 2.56 -21.37
N GLY A 493 7.41 3.05 -20.63
CA GLY A 493 7.57 4.02 -19.55
C GLY A 493 7.81 5.46 -20.01
N GLN A 494 7.70 5.78 -21.32
CA GLN A 494 7.79 7.16 -21.79
C GLN A 494 6.57 7.95 -21.31
N VAL A 495 6.81 9.13 -20.76
CA VAL A 495 5.75 10.05 -20.36
C VAL A 495 5.10 10.65 -21.60
N LEU A 496 3.76 10.75 -21.58
CA LEU A 496 2.98 11.30 -22.67
C LEU A 496 2.52 12.71 -22.36
N GLU A 497 2.34 13.50 -23.41
CA GLU A 497 1.66 14.80 -23.38
C GLU A 497 0.13 14.61 -23.37
N GLN A 498 -0.60 15.72 -23.17
CA GLN A 498 -2.07 15.70 -23.32
C GLN A 498 -2.54 15.32 -24.73
N SER A 499 -1.70 15.52 -25.74
CA SER A 499 -1.93 15.09 -27.12
C SER A 499 -1.85 13.57 -27.31
N GLY A 500 -1.24 12.86 -26.34
CA GLY A 500 -0.91 11.44 -26.43
C GLY A 500 0.47 11.14 -27.03
N GLU A 501 1.18 12.16 -27.50
CA GLU A 501 2.55 12.02 -28.03
C GLU A 501 3.56 11.89 -26.88
N PRO A 502 4.64 11.11 -27.04
CA PRO A 502 5.69 11.01 -26.03
C PRO A 502 6.44 12.33 -25.82
N VAL A 503 6.69 12.71 -24.56
CA VAL A 503 7.64 13.76 -24.21
C VAL A 503 9.06 13.23 -24.45
N PRO A 504 9.82 13.77 -25.42
CA PRO A 504 11.14 13.23 -25.74
C PRO A 504 12.08 13.30 -24.55
N GLY A 505 12.76 12.19 -24.23
CA GLY A 505 13.73 12.10 -23.15
C GLY A 505 13.14 11.96 -21.73
N LEU A 506 11.80 11.95 -21.56
CA LEU A 506 11.16 11.82 -20.25
C LEU A 506 10.47 10.47 -20.09
N TYR A 507 10.77 9.79 -18.98
CA TYR A 507 10.20 8.51 -18.57
C TYR A 507 9.68 8.60 -17.12
N ALA A 508 8.76 7.73 -16.73
CA ALA A 508 8.31 7.63 -15.36
C ALA A 508 7.95 6.18 -14.98
N ALA A 509 8.15 5.85 -13.70
CA ALA A 509 7.81 4.53 -13.17
C ALA A 509 7.45 4.57 -11.68
N GLY A 510 6.77 3.53 -11.22
CA GLY A 510 6.30 3.41 -9.85
C GLY A 510 5.08 4.29 -9.58
N GLU A 511 4.91 4.68 -8.34
CA GLU A 511 3.69 5.35 -7.88
C GLU A 511 3.46 6.71 -8.55
N VAL A 512 4.51 7.43 -8.96
CA VAL A 512 4.39 8.72 -9.67
C VAL A 512 3.71 8.57 -11.04
N ALA A 513 3.76 7.36 -11.63
CA ALA A 513 3.07 6.98 -12.86
C ALA A 513 1.83 6.12 -12.62
N GLY A 514 1.23 6.18 -11.42
CA GLY A 514 0.11 5.31 -11.04
C GLY A 514 0.43 3.81 -11.21
N PHE A 515 1.69 3.44 -10.97
CA PHE A 515 2.30 2.12 -11.18
C PHE A 515 2.40 1.68 -12.65
N GLY A 516 1.94 2.50 -13.57
CA GLY A 516 1.98 2.34 -15.03
C GLY A 516 0.77 3.02 -15.69
N GLY A 517 1.04 3.72 -16.80
CA GLY A 517 0.02 4.34 -17.64
C GLY A 517 -0.74 5.52 -17.03
N GLY A 518 -0.36 5.96 -15.83
CA GLY A 518 -1.13 6.95 -15.06
C GLY A 518 -2.30 6.33 -14.30
N GLY A 519 -2.26 5.01 -13.99
CA GLY A 519 -3.28 4.41 -13.13
C GLY A 519 -3.75 3.00 -13.46
N MET A 520 -2.84 2.04 -13.58
CA MET A 520 -3.18 0.65 -13.96
C MET A 520 -4.15 -0.07 -13.01
N HIS A 521 -4.35 0.45 -11.81
CA HIS A 521 -5.29 -0.12 -10.83
C HIS A 521 -6.71 0.43 -10.94
N GLY A 522 -6.95 1.49 -11.73
CA GLY A 522 -8.22 2.19 -11.71
C GLY A 522 -8.54 2.76 -10.32
N TYR A 523 -9.74 2.53 -9.82
CA TYR A 523 -10.17 2.98 -8.49
C TYR A 523 -9.88 1.97 -7.37
N ASN A 524 -9.76 0.68 -7.70
CA ASN A 524 -9.81 -0.41 -6.73
C ASN A 524 -8.68 -1.40 -7.01
N ALA A 525 -7.62 -1.34 -6.24
CA ALA A 525 -6.45 -2.17 -6.43
C ALA A 525 -6.67 -3.59 -5.89
N LEU A 526 -6.12 -4.58 -6.59
CA LEU A 526 -5.89 -5.91 -6.03
C LEU A 526 -4.62 -5.87 -5.18
N GLU A 527 -4.72 -6.22 -3.92
CA GLU A 527 -3.61 -6.14 -2.97
C GLU A 527 -2.42 -7.07 -3.35
N GLY A 528 -1.20 -6.56 -3.12
CA GLY A 528 0.05 -7.21 -3.54
C GLY A 528 0.58 -6.74 -4.89
N THR A 529 -0.14 -5.85 -5.58
CA THR A 529 0.20 -5.35 -6.91
C THR A 529 1.11 -4.13 -6.88
N PHE A 530 1.17 -3.37 -5.79
CA PHE A 530 1.91 -2.11 -5.71
C PHE A 530 3.43 -2.27 -5.84
N LEU A 531 4.04 -3.13 -5.02
CA LEU A 531 5.48 -3.42 -5.13
C LEU A 531 5.80 -4.06 -6.48
N GLY A 532 4.94 -4.98 -6.92
CA GLY A 532 5.05 -5.59 -8.24
C GLY A 532 4.95 -4.57 -9.38
N GLY A 533 4.07 -3.60 -9.26
CA GLY A 533 3.92 -2.49 -10.21
C GLY A 533 5.15 -1.59 -10.26
N CYS A 534 5.75 -1.28 -9.10
CA CYS A 534 7.03 -0.56 -9.04
C CYS A 534 8.15 -1.32 -9.75
N ILE A 535 8.24 -2.64 -9.54
CA ILE A 535 9.23 -3.48 -10.20
C ILE A 535 9.00 -3.53 -11.70
N PHE A 536 7.77 -3.76 -12.13
CA PHE A 536 7.42 -3.91 -13.54
C PHE A 536 7.60 -2.61 -14.33
N SER A 537 7.04 -1.51 -13.85
CA SER A 537 7.19 -0.20 -14.50
C SER A 537 8.62 0.33 -14.45
N GLY A 538 9.35 0.09 -13.33
CA GLY A 538 10.77 0.43 -13.22
C GLY A 538 11.61 -0.30 -14.26
N ARG A 539 11.33 -1.58 -14.49
CA ARG A 539 11.99 -2.40 -15.51
C ARG A 539 11.71 -1.88 -16.93
N ALA A 540 10.45 -1.55 -17.22
CA ALA A 540 10.07 -0.99 -18.52
C ALA A 540 10.73 0.38 -18.78
N ALA A 541 10.65 1.29 -17.80
CA ALA A 541 11.23 2.63 -17.95
C ALA A 541 12.76 2.61 -18.00
N GLY A 542 13.43 1.73 -17.24
CA GLY A 542 14.89 1.57 -17.30
C GLY A 542 15.38 1.10 -18.66
N ARG A 543 14.70 0.13 -19.28
CA ARG A 543 14.98 -0.36 -20.64
C ARG A 543 14.66 0.69 -21.68
N GLY A 544 13.46 1.30 -21.62
CA GLY A 544 13.06 2.35 -22.55
C GLY A 544 14.02 3.53 -22.55
N ALA A 545 14.45 4.01 -21.36
CA ALA A 545 15.44 5.08 -21.23
C ALA A 545 16.84 4.67 -21.75
N ALA A 546 17.17 3.39 -21.72
CA ALA A 546 18.40 2.85 -22.30
C ALA A 546 18.35 2.67 -23.83
N GLY A 547 17.17 2.88 -24.46
CA GLY A 547 16.97 2.77 -25.91
C GLY A 547 16.69 1.34 -26.41
N VAL A 548 16.06 0.49 -25.59
CA VAL A 548 15.69 -0.91 -25.90
C VAL A 548 14.18 -1.09 -25.77
#